data_2c0f7377cdd450d165ed3394c9b4d582
#
_entry.id   2c0f7377cdd450d165ed3394c9b4d582
#
_cell.length_a   1.000
_cell.length_b   1.000
_cell.length_c   1.000
_cell.angle_alpha   90.00
_cell.angle_beta   90.00
_cell.angle_gamma   90.00
#
_symmetry.space_group_name_H-M   'P 1'
#
loop_
_entity.id
_entity.type
_entity.pdbx_description
1 polymer ?
#
loop_
_entity_poly.entity_id
_entity_poly.type
_entity_poly.pdbx_seq_one_letter_code
_entity_poly.pdbx_strand_id
1 'polypeptide(L)'
;QLQIIFTKSLTGDKTMNFKDHMEHLKTFFTPSVKNVILLIRWLITAVFTGLLVGAVGTLFYYAMSFVTGCRTAHPILIYLLPFAGLLIIFLYRVSGQYNNTGTNLVLSSIQSDNHISVKVAPLIFVSTLITHLFGGSAGREGAALQIGGSLGDFLAQTFHFDEKDKKLMIMCGMSACFSAVFGTPMAAAVFSMEVIS
;
A
#
# COMPACT_ATOMS: atom_id res chain seq x y z
N GLN A 1 29.72 -2.30 -26.91
CA GLN A 1 30.76 -1.89 -25.95
C GLN A 1 31.61 -3.08 -25.48
N LEU A 2 31.04 -4.25 -25.23
CA LEU A 2 31.81 -5.47 -24.86
C LEU A 2 32.77 -5.95 -25.94
N GLN A 3 32.40 -5.81 -27.22
CA GLN A 3 33.28 -6.18 -28.34
C GLN A 3 34.52 -5.28 -28.45
N ILE A 4 34.42 -4.00 -28.11
CA ILE A 4 35.53 -3.05 -28.13
C ILE A 4 36.54 -3.35 -27.01
N ILE A 5 36.05 -3.83 -25.86
CA ILE A 5 36.90 -4.22 -24.72
C ILE A 5 37.68 -5.51 -25.05
N PHE A 6 37.03 -6.46 -25.74
CA PHE A 6 37.68 -7.74 -26.12
C PHE A 6 38.74 -7.56 -27.21
N THR A 7 38.53 -6.66 -28.15
CA THR A 7 39.52 -6.37 -29.22
C THR A 7 40.75 -5.62 -28.71
N LYS A 8 40.58 -4.76 -27.68
CA LYS A 8 41.68 -4.02 -27.05
C LYS A 8 42.57 -4.91 -26.16
N SER A 9 42.00 -6.01 -25.64
CA SER A 9 42.75 -7.00 -24.86
C SER A 9 43.69 -7.88 -25.69
N LEU A 10 43.47 -7.98 -27.01
CA LEU A 10 44.28 -8.79 -27.93
C LEU A 10 45.43 -8.03 -28.61
N THR A 11 45.41 -6.71 -28.59
CA THR A 11 46.53 -5.87 -29.08
C THR A 11 47.31 -5.33 -27.88
N GLY A 12 48.24 -6.15 -27.40
CA GLY A 12 49.10 -5.98 -26.24
C GLY A 12 49.73 -4.61 -26.01
N ASP A 13 48.91 -3.63 -25.52
CA ASP A 13 49.41 -2.38 -24.96
C ASP A 13 49.52 -2.53 -23.42
N LYS A 14 50.74 -2.84 -22.99
CA LYS A 14 51.15 -3.16 -21.63
C LYS A 14 51.36 -1.94 -20.76
N THR A 15 50.53 -0.90 -20.84
CA THR A 15 50.64 0.23 -19.89
C THR A 15 49.24 0.79 -19.52
N MET A 16 48.36 -0.08 -19.07
CA MET A 16 47.20 0.40 -18.36
C MET A 16 47.64 0.75 -16.93
N ASN A 17 47.71 2.06 -16.65
CA ASN A 17 48.16 2.60 -15.38
C ASN A 17 47.25 2.06 -14.27
N PHE A 18 47.85 1.62 -13.14
CA PHE A 18 47.11 1.08 -11.99
C PHE A 18 45.97 2.04 -11.53
N LYS A 19 46.09 3.36 -11.78
CA LYS A 19 45.06 4.34 -11.56
C LYS A 19 43.83 4.13 -12.46
N ASP A 20 44.00 3.80 -13.73
CA ASP A 20 42.89 3.58 -14.67
C ASP A 20 42.15 2.28 -14.33
N HIS A 21 42.88 1.29 -13.84
CA HIS A 21 42.25 0.04 -13.35
C HIS A 21 41.44 0.27 -12.08
N MET A 22 41.93 1.11 -11.17
CA MET A 22 41.20 1.49 -9.95
C MET A 22 39.98 2.38 -10.26
N GLU A 23 40.04 3.28 -11.25
CA GLU A 23 38.90 4.06 -11.69
C GLU A 23 37.83 3.20 -12.36
N HIS A 24 38.26 2.26 -13.23
CA HIS A 24 37.32 1.29 -13.81
C HIS A 24 36.65 0.40 -12.77
N LEU A 25 37.37 -0.08 -11.77
CA LEU A 25 36.80 -0.81 -10.62
C LEU A 25 35.84 0.06 -9.84
N LYS A 26 36.19 1.30 -9.53
CA LYS A 26 35.27 2.24 -8.86
C LYS A 26 34.00 2.47 -9.65
N THR A 27 34.12 2.68 -10.97
CA THR A 27 32.94 2.91 -11.85
C THR A 27 32.05 1.68 -11.96
N PHE A 28 32.60 0.49 -11.80
CA PHE A 28 31.84 -0.78 -11.81
C PHE A 28 31.16 -1.07 -10.46
N PHE A 29 31.83 -0.76 -9.34
CA PHE A 29 31.30 -1.04 -7.99
C PHE A 29 30.37 0.06 -7.46
N THR A 30 30.53 1.30 -7.88
CA THR A 30 29.72 2.43 -7.38
C THR A 30 28.22 2.28 -7.67
N PRO A 31 27.76 1.89 -8.87
CA PRO A 31 26.33 1.64 -9.12
C PRO A 31 25.79 0.43 -8.36
N SER A 32 26.64 -0.60 -8.16
CA SER A 32 26.25 -1.82 -7.43
C SER A 32 25.99 -1.53 -5.95
N VAL A 33 26.85 -0.75 -5.29
CA VAL A 33 26.68 -0.37 -3.88
C VAL A 33 25.46 0.53 -3.69
N LYS A 34 25.21 1.50 -4.57
CA LYS A 34 24.02 2.35 -4.53
C LYS A 34 22.74 1.52 -4.69
N ASN A 35 22.74 0.55 -5.58
CA ASN A 35 21.59 -0.33 -5.79
C ASN A 35 21.33 -1.22 -4.55
N VAL A 36 22.37 -1.71 -3.89
CA VAL A 36 22.25 -2.50 -2.65
C VAL A 36 21.68 -1.64 -1.52
N ILE A 37 22.17 -0.42 -1.33
CA ILE A 37 21.63 0.52 -0.33
C ILE A 37 20.17 0.83 -0.60
N LEU A 38 19.81 1.09 -1.86
CA LEU A 38 18.43 1.32 -2.28
C LEU A 38 17.54 0.11 -1.96
N LEU A 39 18.03 -1.10 -2.25
CA LEU A 39 17.29 -2.34 -1.98
C LEU A 39 17.07 -2.55 -0.47
N ILE A 40 18.09 -2.32 0.35
CA ILE A 40 17.98 -2.40 1.82
C ILE A 40 16.97 -1.37 2.33
N ARG A 41 17.02 -0.13 1.85
CA ARG A 41 16.05 0.92 2.21
C ARG A 41 14.62 0.47 1.91
N TRP A 42 14.36 -0.06 0.71
CA TRP A 42 13.05 -0.55 0.31
C TRP A 42 12.59 -1.75 1.16
N LEU A 43 13.52 -2.64 1.49
CA LEU A 43 13.20 -3.81 2.31
C LEU A 43 12.79 -3.42 3.73
N ILE A 44 13.53 -2.51 4.36
CA ILE A 44 13.20 -1.98 5.69
C ILE A 44 11.84 -1.26 5.65
N THR A 45 11.60 -0.43 4.64
CA THR A 45 10.35 0.31 4.50
C THR A 45 9.17 -0.63 4.26
N ALA A 46 9.34 -1.66 3.42
CA ALA A 46 8.31 -2.67 3.16
C ALA A 46 7.94 -3.47 4.41
N VAL A 47 8.93 -3.89 5.21
CA VAL A 47 8.68 -4.59 6.48
C VAL A 47 7.94 -3.69 7.46
N PHE A 48 8.36 -2.44 7.61
CA PHE A 48 7.71 -1.48 8.50
C PHE A 48 6.26 -1.19 8.07
N THR A 49 6.04 -0.94 6.80
CA THR A 49 4.69 -0.74 6.22
C THR A 49 3.83 -1.99 6.40
N GLY A 50 4.39 -3.16 6.10
CA GLY A 50 3.71 -4.44 6.26
C GLY A 50 3.26 -4.70 7.71
N LEU A 51 4.11 -4.41 8.69
CA LEU A 51 3.79 -4.55 10.11
C LEU A 51 2.68 -3.57 10.55
N LEU A 52 2.82 -2.28 10.23
CA LEU A 52 1.85 -1.27 10.64
C LEU A 52 0.48 -1.48 9.97
N VAL A 53 0.48 -1.59 8.66
CA VAL A 53 -0.78 -1.73 7.89
C VAL A 53 -1.38 -3.11 8.12
N GLY A 54 -0.55 -4.14 8.23
CA GLY A 54 -0.97 -5.50 8.58
C GLY A 54 -1.61 -5.57 9.96
N ALA A 55 -1.08 -4.86 10.96
CA ALA A 55 -1.69 -4.79 12.29
C ALA A 55 -3.09 -4.14 12.24
N VAL A 56 -3.25 -3.05 11.48
CA VAL A 56 -4.57 -2.41 11.28
C VAL A 56 -5.51 -3.34 10.52
N GLY A 57 -5.05 -4.03 9.48
CA GLY A 57 -5.83 -5.04 8.75
C GLY A 57 -6.28 -6.20 9.62
N THR A 58 -5.41 -6.69 10.50
CA THR A 58 -5.71 -7.73 11.47
C THR A 58 -6.75 -7.26 12.51
N LEU A 59 -6.60 -6.02 13.00
CA LEU A 59 -7.59 -5.41 13.88
C LEU A 59 -8.95 -5.30 13.18
N PHE A 60 -8.96 -4.89 11.91
CA PHE A 60 -10.18 -4.83 11.10
C PHE A 60 -10.84 -6.21 10.95
N TYR A 61 -10.06 -7.24 10.69
CA TYR A 61 -10.55 -8.63 10.60
C TYR A 61 -11.25 -9.07 11.89
N TYR A 62 -10.61 -8.89 13.05
CA TYR A 62 -11.20 -9.26 14.33
C TYR A 62 -12.45 -8.44 14.68
N ALA A 63 -12.41 -7.13 14.42
CA ALA A 63 -13.56 -6.25 14.62
C ALA A 63 -14.75 -6.67 13.74
N MET A 64 -14.50 -7.04 12.48
CA MET A 64 -15.51 -7.54 11.57
C MET A 64 -16.10 -8.87 12.03
N SER A 65 -15.27 -9.79 12.51
CA SER A 65 -15.71 -11.08 13.07
C SER A 65 -16.59 -10.89 14.29
N PHE A 66 -16.18 -10.01 15.20
CA PHE A 66 -16.94 -9.67 16.39
C PHE A 66 -18.33 -9.07 16.06
N VAL A 67 -18.35 -8.07 15.17
CA VAL A 67 -19.58 -7.40 14.74
C VAL A 67 -20.55 -8.36 14.05
N THR A 68 -20.01 -9.26 13.20
CA THR A 68 -20.82 -10.29 12.54
C THR A 68 -21.41 -11.27 13.56
N GLY A 69 -20.63 -11.64 14.58
CA GLY A 69 -21.12 -12.48 15.70
C GLY A 69 -22.24 -11.80 16.48
N CYS A 70 -22.09 -10.52 16.81
CA CYS A 70 -23.14 -9.74 17.49
C CYS A 70 -24.44 -9.67 16.65
N ARG A 71 -24.32 -9.47 15.33
CA ARG A 71 -25.47 -9.45 14.42
C ARG A 71 -26.19 -10.80 14.40
N THR A 72 -25.46 -11.90 14.33
CA THR A 72 -26.09 -13.25 14.33
C THR A 72 -26.81 -13.56 15.63
N ALA A 73 -26.30 -13.04 16.75
CA ALA A 73 -26.97 -13.16 18.05
C ALA A 73 -28.25 -12.29 18.18
N HIS A 74 -28.29 -11.16 17.45
CA HIS A 74 -29.38 -10.19 17.53
C HIS A 74 -29.94 -9.82 16.15
N PRO A 75 -30.74 -10.68 15.49
CA PRO A 75 -31.22 -10.45 14.12
C PRO A 75 -32.14 -9.23 13.99
N ILE A 76 -32.71 -8.74 15.07
CA ILE A 76 -33.56 -7.54 15.11
C ILE A 76 -32.81 -6.26 14.69
N LEU A 77 -31.47 -6.25 14.76
CA LEU A 77 -30.64 -5.12 14.35
C LEU A 77 -30.81 -4.74 12.88
N ILE A 78 -31.29 -5.64 12.03
CA ILE A 78 -31.51 -5.37 10.61
C ILE A 78 -32.55 -4.24 10.38
N TYR A 79 -33.55 -4.12 11.26
CA TYR A 79 -34.56 -3.08 11.16
C TYR A 79 -33.99 -1.68 11.43
N LEU A 80 -32.82 -1.56 12.07
CA LEU A 80 -32.11 -0.31 12.33
C LEU A 80 -31.17 0.08 11.19
N LEU A 81 -31.10 -0.68 10.10
CA LEU A 81 -30.22 -0.41 8.94
C LEU A 81 -30.41 1.01 8.35
N PRO A 82 -31.64 1.56 8.21
CA PRO A 82 -31.83 2.92 7.73
C PRO A 82 -31.16 3.97 8.63
N PHE A 83 -31.25 3.79 9.95
CA PHE A 83 -30.59 4.68 10.93
C PHE A 83 -29.08 4.56 10.86
N ALA A 84 -28.55 3.36 10.64
CA ALA A 84 -27.12 3.14 10.41
C ALA A 84 -26.63 3.89 9.16
N GLY A 85 -27.42 3.89 8.07
CA GLY A 85 -27.12 4.65 6.85
C GLY A 85 -27.04 6.16 7.13
N LEU A 86 -28.00 6.72 7.88
CA LEU A 86 -27.97 8.13 8.29
C LEU A 86 -26.75 8.45 9.15
N LEU A 87 -26.39 7.57 10.09
CA LEU A 87 -25.19 7.71 10.92
C LEU A 87 -23.92 7.74 10.08
N ILE A 88 -23.80 6.84 9.09
CA ILE A 88 -22.65 6.81 8.18
C ILE A 88 -22.56 8.11 7.38
N ILE A 89 -23.67 8.59 6.80
CA ILE A 89 -23.71 9.87 6.07
C ILE A 89 -23.27 11.02 6.98
N PHE A 90 -23.74 11.04 8.23
CA PHE A 90 -23.34 12.03 9.20
C PHE A 90 -21.84 11.99 9.49
N LEU A 91 -21.24 10.80 9.69
CA LEU A 91 -19.81 10.62 9.91
C LEU A 91 -18.98 11.13 8.72
N TYR A 92 -19.40 10.82 7.48
CA TYR A 92 -18.73 11.31 6.26
C TYR A 92 -18.82 12.83 6.15
N ARG A 93 -19.96 13.43 6.52
CA ARG A 93 -20.18 14.87 6.49
C ARG A 93 -19.31 15.61 7.51
N VAL A 94 -19.26 15.11 8.75
CA VAL A 94 -18.43 15.69 9.83
C VAL A 94 -16.94 15.55 9.52
N SER A 95 -16.53 14.44 8.89
CA SER A 95 -15.13 14.22 8.50
C SER A 95 -14.69 15.03 7.29
N GLY A 96 -15.62 15.75 6.61
CA GLY A 96 -15.31 16.52 5.40
C GLY A 96 -15.00 15.66 4.17
N GLN A 97 -15.35 14.36 4.20
CA GLN A 97 -15.07 13.38 3.13
C GLN A 97 -16.34 13.05 2.33
N TYR A 98 -17.23 14.04 2.17
CA TYR A 98 -18.51 13.84 1.50
C TYR A 98 -18.41 13.39 0.03
N ASN A 99 -17.37 13.85 -0.68
CA ASN A 99 -17.13 13.51 -2.08
C ASN A 99 -16.22 12.29 -2.25
N ASN A 100 -16.08 11.44 -1.22
CA ASN A 100 -15.28 10.23 -1.33
C ASN A 100 -15.93 9.25 -2.31
N THR A 101 -15.22 8.96 -3.39
CA THR A 101 -15.67 8.06 -4.46
C THR A 101 -15.41 6.57 -4.16
N GLY A 102 -15.18 6.23 -2.91
CA GLY A 102 -14.93 4.85 -2.49
C GLY A 102 -13.57 4.33 -3.00
N THR A 103 -13.54 3.08 -3.48
CA THR A 103 -12.31 2.44 -3.99
C THR A 103 -11.68 3.22 -5.15
N ASN A 104 -12.51 3.91 -5.96
CA ASN A 104 -12.02 4.76 -7.05
C ASN A 104 -11.16 5.92 -6.56
N LEU A 105 -11.32 6.37 -5.31
CA LEU A 105 -10.44 7.39 -4.72
C LEU A 105 -8.99 6.91 -4.67
N VAL A 106 -8.75 5.67 -4.24
CA VAL A 106 -7.39 5.10 -4.16
C VAL A 106 -6.81 4.91 -5.55
N LEU A 107 -7.61 4.39 -6.49
CA LEU A 107 -7.19 4.20 -7.87
C LEU A 107 -6.87 5.53 -8.56
N SER A 108 -7.73 6.53 -8.40
CA SER A 108 -7.49 7.86 -8.98
C SER A 108 -6.27 8.56 -8.36
N SER A 109 -5.98 8.35 -7.08
CA SER A 109 -4.78 8.90 -6.43
C SER A 109 -3.48 8.35 -6.99
N ILE A 110 -3.48 7.09 -7.41
CA ILE A 110 -2.33 6.46 -8.04
C ILE A 110 -2.15 6.99 -9.47
N GLN A 111 -3.25 7.27 -10.18
CA GLN A 111 -3.22 7.75 -11.56
C GLN A 111 -2.99 9.26 -11.67
N SER A 112 -3.55 10.07 -10.77
CA SER A 112 -3.59 11.53 -10.88
C SER A 112 -2.79 12.29 -9.80
N ASP A 113 -1.86 11.64 -9.11
CA ASP A 113 -0.96 12.19 -8.09
C ASP A 113 -1.69 12.96 -6.93
N ASN A 114 -2.98 12.67 -6.73
CA ASN A 114 -3.75 13.23 -5.64
C ASN A 114 -3.43 12.53 -4.31
N HIS A 115 -3.38 13.29 -3.23
CA HIS A 115 -3.20 12.74 -1.90
C HIS A 115 -4.48 12.12 -1.34
N ILE A 116 -4.36 10.94 -0.73
CA ILE A 116 -5.44 10.32 0.00
C ILE A 116 -5.42 10.86 1.43
N SER A 117 -6.53 11.43 1.87
CA SER A 117 -6.63 11.90 3.26
C SER A 117 -6.52 10.71 4.23
N VAL A 118 -5.63 10.80 5.22
CA VAL A 118 -5.48 9.81 6.30
C VAL A 118 -6.80 9.53 7.02
N LYS A 119 -7.71 10.52 7.07
CA LYS A 119 -9.06 10.40 7.67
C LYS A 119 -9.92 9.34 6.99
N VAL A 120 -9.61 8.98 5.75
CA VAL A 120 -10.34 7.96 4.98
C VAL A 120 -10.22 6.59 5.64
N ALA A 121 -9.04 6.19 6.12
CA ALA A 121 -8.83 4.89 6.75
C ALA A 121 -9.74 4.64 7.97
N PRO A 122 -9.74 5.48 9.03
CA PRO A 122 -10.62 5.27 10.18
C PRO A 122 -12.10 5.42 9.82
N LEU A 123 -12.44 6.29 8.87
CA LEU A 123 -13.81 6.51 8.46
C LEU A 123 -14.39 5.25 7.79
N ILE A 124 -13.65 4.64 6.86
CA ILE A 124 -14.04 3.40 6.20
C ILE A 124 -14.06 2.23 7.18
N PHE A 125 -13.09 2.17 8.07
CA PHE A 125 -13.05 1.16 9.12
C PHE A 125 -14.36 1.17 9.93
N VAL A 126 -14.73 2.32 10.48
CA VAL A 126 -15.93 2.47 11.31
C VAL A 126 -17.22 2.27 10.50
N SER A 127 -17.33 2.88 9.32
CA SER A 127 -18.53 2.78 8.49
C SER A 127 -18.80 1.36 8.02
N THR A 128 -17.75 0.60 7.70
CA THR A 128 -17.88 -0.81 7.31
C THR A 128 -18.36 -1.68 8.50
N LEU A 129 -17.83 -1.43 9.69
CA LEU A 129 -18.28 -2.13 10.90
C LEU A 129 -19.76 -1.83 11.20
N ILE A 130 -20.17 -0.57 11.13
CA ILE A 130 -21.58 -0.15 11.32
C ILE A 130 -22.45 -0.87 10.29
N THR A 131 -22.07 -0.85 9.01
CA THR A 131 -22.85 -1.50 7.95
C THR A 131 -23.08 -2.99 8.25
N HIS A 132 -22.01 -3.70 8.66
CA HIS A 132 -22.11 -5.13 8.96
C HIS A 132 -22.88 -5.43 10.25
N LEU A 133 -22.77 -4.56 11.27
CA LEU A 133 -23.52 -4.70 12.52
C LEU A 133 -25.03 -4.68 12.26
N PHE A 134 -25.48 -3.77 11.40
CA PHE A 134 -26.90 -3.64 11.08
C PHE A 134 -27.34 -4.48 9.87
N GLY A 135 -26.51 -5.41 9.42
CA GLY A 135 -26.88 -6.41 8.41
C GLY A 135 -26.77 -5.96 6.97
N GLY A 136 -26.18 -4.79 6.73
CA GLY A 136 -25.86 -4.36 5.37
C GLY A 136 -24.71 -5.20 4.78
N SER A 137 -24.71 -5.35 3.46
CA SER A 137 -23.65 -6.03 2.72
C SER A 137 -22.68 -5.00 2.13
N ALA A 138 -21.55 -4.79 2.79
CA ALA A 138 -20.46 -3.98 2.28
C ALA A 138 -19.26 -4.88 1.93
N GLY A 139 -18.59 -4.61 0.81
CA GLY A 139 -17.42 -5.37 0.40
C GLY A 139 -16.23 -5.15 1.34
N ARG A 140 -15.73 -6.22 1.96
CA ARG A 140 -14.52 -6.17 2.81
C ARG A 140 -13.28 -5.86 1.97
N GLU A 141 -13.28 -6.27 0.72
CA GLU A 141 -12.19 -6.07 -0.23
C GLU A 141 -11.93 -4.59 -0.48
N GLY A 142 -12.97 -3.85 -0.89
CA GLY A 142 -12.86 -2.41 -1.10
C GLY A 142 -12.46 -1.64 0.15
N ALA A 143 -12.97 -2.06 1.34
CA ALA A 143 -12.58 -1.47 2.60
C ALA A 143 -11.09 -1.72 2.92
N ALA A 144 -10.61 -2.95 2.75
CA ALA A 144 -9.21 -3.30 2.97
C ALA A 144 -8.26 -2.51 2.06
N LEU A 145 -8.61 -2.36 0.77
CA LEU A 145 -7.83 -1.57 -0.19
C LEU A 145 -7.76 -0.10 0.19
N GLN A 146 -8.89 0.49 0.58
CA GLN A 146 -8.95 1.91 0.95
C GLN A 146 -8.20 2.18 2.25
N ILE A 147 -8.36 1.33 3.27
CA ILE A 147 -7.60 1.43 4.52
C ILE A 147 -6.11 1.29 4.24
N GLY A 148 -5.72 0.26 3.50
CA GLY A 148 -4.33 -0.01 3.16
C GLY A 148 -3.71 1.09 2.31
N GLY A 149 -4.41 1.54 1.27
CA GLY A 149 -3.96 2.61 0.38
C GLY A 149 -3.80 3.96 1.10
N SER A 150 -4.78 4.32 1.95
CA SER A 150 -4.71 5.56 2.75
C SER A 150 -3.56 5.55 3.76
N LEU A 151 -3.30 4.42 4.41
CA LEU A 151 -2.16 4.27 5.33
C LEU A 151 -0.82 4.23 4.56
N GLY A 152 -0.79 3.60 3.38
CA GLY A 152 0.37 3.60 2.51
C GLY A 152 0.76 4.99 2.04
N ASP A 153 -0.22 5.81 1.61
CA ASP A 153 -0.01 7.22 1.24
C ASP A 153 0.50 8.05 2.43
N PHE A 154 -0.10 7.87 3.60
CA PHE A 154 0.36 8.53 4.83
C PHE A 154 1.81 8.20 5.17
N LEU A 155 2.20 6.93 5.08
CA LEU A 155 3.58 6.52 5.32
C LEU A 155 4.53 7.08 4.26
N ALA A 156 4.13 7.12 2.99
CA ALA A 156 4.91 7.71 1.92
C ALA A 156 5.20 9.20 2.18
N GLN A 157 4.20 9.94 2.62
CA GLN A 157 4.35 11.35 3.00
C GLN A 157 5.26 11.52 4.22
N THR A 158 5.11 10.68 5.23
CA THR A 158 5.92 10.71 6.46
C THR A 158 7.39 10.43 6.18
N PHE A 159 7.69 9.53 5.26
CA PHE A 159 9.06 9.20 4.86
C PHE A 159 9.60 10.09 3.73
N HIS A 160 8.84 11.09 3.26
CA HIS A 160 9.22 12.01 2.19
C HIS A 160 9.67 11.29 0.91
N PHE A 161 8.87 10.32 0.47
CA PHE A 161 9.11 9.63 -0.79
C PHE A 161 8.69 10.48 -1.99
N ASP A 162 9.42 10.32 -3.10
CA ASP A 162 9.05 10.92 -4.39
C ASP A 162 7.72 10.35 -4.91
N GLU A 163 7.06 11.04 -5.85
CA GLU A 163 5.74 10.65 -6.37
C GLU A 163 5.71 9.21 -6.96
N LYS A 164 6.82 8.74 -7.54
CA LYS A 164 6.94 7.36 -8.02
C LYS A 164 6.99 6.35 -6.88
N ASP A 165 7.78 6.65 -5.86
CA ASP A 165 7.95 5.82 -4.68
C ASP A 165 6.68 5.80 -3.83
N LYS A 166 5.94 6.92 -3.79
CA LYS A 166 4.63 7.05 -3.16
C LYS A 166 3.62 6.04 -3.73
N LYS A 167 3.55 5.91 -5.06
CA LYS A 167 2.66 4.94 -5.71
C LYS A 167 2.98 3.51 -5.25
N LEU A 168 4.26 3.15 -5.19
CA LEU A 168 4.70 1.86 -4.68
C LEU A 168 4.31 1.66 -3.20
N MET A 169 4.42 2.69 -2.38
CA MET A 169 4.02 2.62 -0.96
C MET A 169 2.51 2.43 -0.78
N ILE A 170 1.68 3.07 -1.60
CA ILE A 170 0.23 2.86 -1.62
C ILE A 170 -0.07 1.39 -1.98
N MET A 171 0.57 0.85 -3.02
CA MET A 171 0.43 -0.55 -3.42
C MET A 171 0.86 -1.52 -2.31
N CYS A 172 1.97 -1.27 -1.64
CA CYS A 172 2.45 -2.04 -0.49
C CYS A 172 1.42 -2.01 0.66
N GLY A 173 0.85 -0.84 0.95
CA GLY A 173 -0.19 -0.70 1.96
C GLY A 173 -1.47 -1.47 1.60
N MET A 174 -1.95 -1.35 0.35
CA MET A 174 -3.09 -2.11 -0.15
C MET A 174 -2.87 -3.62 -0.01
N SER A 175 -1.72 -4.10 -0.47
CA SER A 175 -1.33 -5.51 -0.40
C SER A 175 -1.23 -6.01 1.04
N ALA A 176 -0.62 -5.25 1.94
CA ALA A 176 -0.46 -5.60 3.35
C ALA A 176 -1.83 -5.73 4.07
N CYS A 177 -2.72 -4.75 3.89
CA CYS A 177 -4.04 -4.77 4.50
C CYS A 177 -4.90 -5.91 3.94
N PHE A 178 -4.93 -6.08 2.63
CA PHE A 178 -5.66 -7.15 1.96
C PHE A 178 -5.17 -8.53 2.42
N SER A 179 -3.85 -8.72 2.45
CA SER A 179 -3.22 -9.95 2.95
C SER A 179 -3.62 -10.26 4.39
N ALA A 180 -3.63 -9.26 5.27
CA ALA A 180 -4.01 -9.44 6.68
C ALA A 180 -5.48 -9.82 6.85
N VAL A 181 -6.37 -9.26 6.01
CA VAL A 181 -7.82 -9.52 6.08
C VAL A 181 -8.20 -10.89 5.50
N PHE A 182 -7.53 -11.31 4.41
CA PHE A 182 -7.90 -12.54 3.67
C PHE A 182 -6.93 -13.71 3.87
N GLY A 183 -5.76 -13.48 4.48
CA GLY A 183 -4.76 -14.51 4.70
C GLY A 183 -4.04 -14.99 3.41
N THR A 184 -4.05 -14.18 2.35
CA THR A 184 -3.55 -14.55 1.01
C THR A 184 -2.47 -13.60 0.51
N PRO A 185 -1.23 -13.65 1.05
CA PRO A 185 -0.20 -12.66 0.74
C PRO A 185 0.20 -12.62 -0.74
N MET A 186 0.34 -13.77 -1.39
CA MET A 186 0.71 -13.83 -2.81
C MET A 186 -0.39 -13.24 -3.71
N ALA A 187 -1.64 -13.61 -3.47
CA ALA A 187 -2.77 -13.06 -4.22
C ALA A 187 -2.93 -11.56 -3.98
N ALA A 188 -2.70 -11.09 -2.75
CA ALA A 188 -2.76 -9.68 -2.40
C ALA A 188 -1.71 -8.84 -3.17
N ALA A 189 -0.49 -9.36 -3.30
CA ALA A 189 0.57 -8.69 -4.05
C ALA A 189 0.22 -8.59 -5.55
N VAL A 190 -0.20 -9.69 -6.17
CA VAL A 190 -0.60 -9.72 -7.58
C VAL A 190 -1.80 -8.80 -7.82
N PHE A 191 -2.81 -8.86 -6.95
CA PHE A 191 -4.01 -8.04 -7.06
C PHE A 191 -3.69 -6.54 -6.98
N SER A 192 -2.81 -6.14 -6.07
CA SER A 192 -2.42 -4.72 -5.94
C SER A 192 -1.68 -4.21 -7.18
N MET A 193 -0.93 -5.05 -7.87
CA MET A 193 -0.28 -4.69 -9.13
C MET A 193 -1.27 -4.62 -10.29
N GLU A 194 -2.20 -5.58 -10.37
CA GLU A 194 -3.19 -5.67 -11.44
C GLU A 194 -4.21 -4.52 -11.40
N VAL A 195 -4.66 -4.15 -10.21
CA VAL A 195 -5.67 -3.08 -10.00
C VAL A 195 -5.15 -1.72 -10.48
N ILE A 196 -3.85 -1.54 -10.61
CA ILE A 196 -3.19 -0.27 -10.96
C ILE A 196 -2.71 -0.26 -12.42
N SER A 197 -2.62 -1.41 -13.02
CA SER A 197 -2.26 -1.58 -14.43
C SER A 197 -3.35 -1.07 -15.37
#